data_019826397c07068dcb1695d4ef07fd43
#
_entry.id   019826397c07068dcb1695d4ef07fd43
#
_cell.length_a   1.000
_cell.length_b   1.000
_cell.length_c   1.000
_cell.angle_alpha   90.00
_cell.angle_beta   90.00
_cell.angle_gamma   90.00
#
_symmetry.space_group_name_H-M   'P 1'
#
loop_
_entity.id
_entity.type
_entity.pdbx_description
1 polymer ?
#
loop_
_entity_poly.entity_id
_entity_poly.type
_entity_poly.pdbx_seq_one_letter_code
_entity_poly.pdbx_strand_id
1 'polypeptide(L)'
;MGRVVCSEERREGRRLVAESIREMNPKPFRIIPCGEWRAAPPKSAIQIVSAKPVRAIFHHTAGHHAELDGKFATVNYAESIAYAKSIQAFHMKGNGWVDSGHNFLVTRGGYILEG
;
A
#
# COMPACT_ATOMS: atom_id res chain seq x y z
N MET A 1 -45.07 21.21 9.35
CA MET A 1 -44.41 21.12 8.03
C MET A 1 -42.85 21.22 8.04
N GLY A 2 -42.25 21.83 9.02
CA GLY A 2 -40.78 21.97 9.08
C GLY A 2 -39.98 20.69 9.42
N ARG A 3 -40.61 19.60 9.86
CA ARG A 3 -39.91 18.35 10.25
C ARG A 3 -39.56 17.43 9.08
N VAL A 4 -40.29 17.49 7.97
CA VAL A 4 -40.06 16.61 6.81
C VAL A 4 -38.82 17.04 6.00
N VAL A 5 -38.69 18.35 5.78
CA VAL A 5 -37.56 18.95 5.04
C VAL A 5 -36.23 18.64 5.75
N CYS A 6 -36.19 18.77 7.08
CA CYS A 6 -34.99 18.50 7.86
C CYS A 6 -34.55 17.02 7.79
N SER A 7 -35.48 16.07 7.59
CA SER A 7 -35.18 14.65 7.48
C SER A 7 -34.60 14.27 6.09
N GLU A 8 -35.09 14.93 5.04
CA GLU A 8 -34.60 14.74 3.68
C GLU A 8 -33.19 15.33 3.50
N GLU A 9 -32.95 16.54 3.98
CA GLU A 9 -31.61 17.15 3.98
C GLU A 9 -30.57 16.30 4.73
N ARG A 10 -30.94 15.70 5.85
CA ARG A 10 -30.04 14.81 6.58
C ARG A 10 -29.76 13.51 5.81
N ARG A 11 -30.76 12.96 5.11
CA ARG A 11 -30.58 11.78 4.26
C ARG A 11 -29.66 12.09 3.07
N GLU A 12 -29.88 13.22 2.43
CA GLU A 12 -29.07 13.68 1.31
C GLU A 12 -27.62 13.95 1.75
N GLY A 13 -27.43 14.65 2.87
CA GLY A 13 -26.10 14.86 3.45
C GLY A 13 -25.36 13.56 3.74
N ARG A 14 -26.04 12.54 4.31
CA ARG A 14 -25.46 11.22 4.55
C ARG A 14 -25.10 10.51 3.25
N ARG A 15 -25.93 10.62 2.21
CA ARG A 15 -25.69 10.04 0.89
C ARG A 15 -24.45 10.66 0.25
N LEU A 16 -24.34 11.98 0.24
CA LEU A 16 -23.20 12.71 -0.33
C LEU A 16 -21.89 12.38 0.41
N VAL A 17 -21.91 12.28 1.72
CA VAL A 17 -20.74 11.86 2.50
C VAL A 17 -20.34 10.42 2.16
N ALA A 18 -21.30 9.50 2.04
CA ALA A 18 -21.04 8.11 1.68
C ALA A 18 -20.47 8.00 0.25
N GLU A 19 -20.97 8.77 -0.70
CA GLU A 19 -20.44 8.86 -2.07
C GLU A 19 -19.02 9.43 -2.09
N SER A 20 -18.76 10.50 -1.35
CA SER A 20 -17.42 11.09 -1.21
C SER A 20 -16.42 10.10 -0.62
N ILE A 21 -16.82 9.33 0.39
CA ILE A 21 -15.96 8.27 0.98
C ILE A 21 -15.68 7.17 -0.05
N ARG A 22 -16.68 6.79 -0.87
CA ARG A 22 -16.50 5.80 -1.95
C ARG A 22 -15.57 6.31 -3.06
N GLU A 23 -15.65 7.59 -3.40
CA GLU A 23 -14.76 8.22 -4.38
C GLU A 23 -13.35 8.34 -3.85
N MET A 24 -13.18 8.65 -2.55
CA MET A 24 -11.87 8.69 -1.89
C MET A 24 -11.24 7.30 -1.74
N ASN A 25 -12.05 6.24 -1.68
CA ASN A 25 -11.60 4.85 -1.52
C ASN A 25 -12.38 3.91 -2.46
N PRO A 26 -12.27 4.11 -3.78
CA PRO A 26 -13.14 3.46 -4.77
C PRO A 26 -12.94 1.95 -4.90
N LYS A 27 -11.91 1.40 -4.26
CA LYS A 27 -11.64 -0.04 -4.25
C LYS A 27 -11.36 -0.51 -2.83
N PRO A 28 -11.91 -1.65 -2.40
CA PRO A 28 -11.41 -2.29 -1.21
C PRO A 28 -9.91 -2.50 -1.42
N PHE A 29 -9.09 -2.09 -0.44
CA PHE A 29 -7.67 -2.34 -0.53
C PHE A 29 -7.43 -3.84 -0.66
N ARG A 30 -6.52 -4.21 -1.52
CA ARG A 30 -6.04 -5.59 -1.61
C ARG A 30 -4.52 -5.61 -1.52
N ILE A 31 -4.00 -6.69 -1.01
CA ILE A 31 -2.58 -6.96 -1.03
C ILE A 31 -2.27 -7.59 -2.39
N ILE A 32 -1.31 -7.01 -3.09
CA ILE A 32 -0.82 -7.49 -4.38
C ILE A 32 0.27 -8.52 -4.10
N PRO A 33 0.06 -9.80 -4.44
CA PRO A 33 1.01 -10.86 -4.11
C PRO A 33 2.31 -10.73 -4.92
N CYS A 34 3.39 -11.28 -4.38
CA CYS A 34 4.73 -11.28 -4.99
C CYS A 34 4.72 -11.74 -6.45
N GLY A 35 3.95 -12.77 -6.78
CA GLY A 35 3.85 -13.28 -8.16
C GLY A 35 3.22 -12.28 -9.14
N GLU A 36 2.28 -11.46 -8.69
CA GLU A 36 1.61 -10.47 -9.54
C GLU A 36 2.52 -9.29 -9.87
N TRP A 37 3.23 -8.76 -8.89
CA TRP A 37 4.17 -7.66 -9.14
C TRP A 37 5.56 -8.15 -9.57
N ARG A 38 5.72 -9.46 -9.77
CA ARG A 38 6.95 -10.10 -10.25
C ARG A 38 8.15 -9.78 -9.37
N ALA A 39 8.00 -10.01 -8.07
CA ALA A 39 9.10 -9.96 -7.12
C ALA A 39 10.21 -10.95 -7.53
N ALA A 40 11.45 -10.63 -7.23
CA ALA A 40 12.52 -11.59 -7.36
C ALA A 40 12.30 -12.74 -6.35
N PRO A 41 12.62 -13.99 -6.70
CA PRO A 41 12.54 -15.07 -5.72
C PRO A 41 13.60 -14.88 -4.62
N PRO A 42 13.31 -15.33 -3.39
CA PRO A 42 14.29 -15.29 -2.31
C PRO A 42 15.52 -16.15 -2.66
N LYS A 43 16.69 -15.78 -2.18
CA LYS A 43 17.96 -16.50 -2.44
C LYS A 43 18.00 -17.90 -1.81
N SER A 44 17.23 -18.11 -0.75
CA SER A 44 17.13 -19.39 -0.03
C SER A 44 15.76 -19.49 0.62
N ALA A 45 15.45 -20.65 1.22
CA ALA A 45 14.20 -20.85 1.93
C ALA A 45 14.01 -19.82 3.05
N ILE A 46 12.83 -19.20 3.08
CA ILE A 46 12.43 -18.25 4.12
C ILE A 46 11.93 -19.04 5.32
N GLN A 47 12.43 -18.69 6.50
CA GLN A 47 11.95 -19.28 7.73
C GLN A 47 10.58 -18.68 8.11
N ILE A 48 9.56 -19.51 8.14
CA ILE A 48 8.23 -19.11 8.57
C ILE A 48 8.14 -19.22 10.09
N VAL A 49 7.81 -18.12 10.75
CA VAL A 49 7.59 -18.12 12.20
C VAL A 49 6.18 -18.62 12.49
N SER A 50 6.06 -19.69 13.27
CA SER A 50 4.76 -20.29 13.64
C SER A 50 3.98 -19.50 14.71
N ALA A 51 4.63 -18.57 15.41
CA ALA A 51 4.00 -17.75 16.44
C ALA A 51 3.11 -16.67 15.82
N LYS A 52 1.96 -16.39 16.46
CA LYS A 52 1.10 -15.27 16.04
C LYS A 52 1.84 -13.94 16.20
N PRO A 53 1.83 -13.09 15.18
CA PRO A 53 2.34 -11.73 15.29
C PRO A 53 1.59 -10.97 16.39
N VAL A 54 2.33 -10.34 17.30
CA VAL A 54 1.75 -9.52 18.39
C VAL A 54 1.97 -8.03 18.21
N ARG A 55 2.74 -7.64 17.18
CA ARG A 55 3.07 -6.25 16.88
C ARG A 55 3.07 -6.03 15.38
N ALA A 56 2.60 -4.85 14.96
CA ALA A 56 2.82 -4.31 13.63
C ALA A 56 3.80 -3.12 13.75
N ILE A 57 4.85 -3.12 12.94
CA ILE A 57 5.85 -2.06 12.93
C ILE A 57 5.74 -1.32 11.60
N PHE A 58 5.50 -0.02 11.67
CA PHE A 58 5.47 0.86 10.51
C PHE A 58 6.76 1.69 10.47
N HIS A 59 7.42 1.70 9.34
CA HIS A 59 8.61 2.50 9.14
C HIS A 59 8.70 2.96 7.69
N HIS A 60 9.47 4.01 7.43
CA HIS A 60 9.73 4.47 6.08
C HIS A 60 10.89 3.68 5.45
N THR A 61 10.98 3.72 4.12
CA THR A 61 12.05 3.04 3.38
C THR A 61 13.39 3.76 3.43
N ALA A 62 13.42 5.00 3.94
CA ALA A 62 14.57 5.89 3.98
C ALA A 62 15.23 6.17 2.60
N GLY A 63 14.65 5.66 1.52
CA GLY A 63 15.11 5.92 0.16
C GLY A 63 14.69 7.31 -0.31
N HIS A 64 15.58 7.99 -1.02
CA HIS A 64 15.26 9.21 -1.73
C HIS A 64 15.04 8.90 -3.20
N HIS A 65 13.87 9.22 -3.70
CA HIS A 65 13.51 9.07 -5.11
C HIS A 65 13.11 10.44 -5.64
N ALA A 66 14.08 11.18 -6.14
CA ALA A 66 13.87 12.54 -6.66
C ALA A 66 12.75 12.61 -7.70
N GLU A 67 12.61 11.56 -8.51
CA GLU A 67 11.57 11.44 -9.54
C GLU A 67 10.15 11.35 -8.97
N LEU A 68 10.03 10.90 -7.71
CA LEU A 68 8.74 10.73 -7.03
C LEU A 68 8.49 11.82 -5.98
N ASP A 69 9.46 12.69 -5.74
CA ASP A 69 9.33 13.77 -4.78
C ASP A 69 8.26 14.77 -5.24
N GLY A 70 7.34 15.05 -4.34
CA GLY A 70 6.18 15.90 -4.63
C GLY A 70 5.04 15.22 -5.39
N LYS A 71 5.18 13.99 -5.86
CA LYS A 71 4.14 13.23 -6.56
C LYS A 71 3.31 12.36 -5.61
N PHE A 72 2.79 12.94 -4.54
CA PHE A 72 1.88 12.21 -3.66
C PHE A 72 0.59 11.84 -4.41
N ALA A 73 0.12 10.63 -4.23
CA ALA A 73 -1.10 10.09 -4.83
C ALA A 73 -1.16 10.06 -6.37
N THR A 74 -0.14 10.53 -7.06
CA THR A 74 -0.07 10.48 -8.53
C THR A 74 0.83 9.37 -9.07
N VAL A 75 1.50 8.64 -8.18
CA VAL A 75 2.36 7.50 -8.54
C VAL A 75 1.49 6.36 -9.03
N ASN A 76 1.67 5.97 -10.27
CA ASN A 76 0.91 4.90 -10.88
C ASN A 76 1.40 3.50 -10.45
N TYR A 77 0.69 2.47 -10.90
CA TYR A 77 1.01 1.09 -10.57
C TYR A 77 2.42 0.68 -11.05
N ALA A 78 2.79 1.03 -12.27
CA ALA A 78 4.09 0.66 -12.83
C ALA A 78 5.26 1.31 -12.07
N GLU A 79 5.13 2.58 -11.69
CA GLU A 79 6.11 3.29 -10.86
C GLU A 79 6.21 2.67 -9.46
N SER A 80 5.08 2.29 -8.87
CA SER A 80 5.02 1.60 -7.57
C SER A 80 5.75 0.26 -7.61
N ILE A 81 5.55 -0.53 -8.65
CA ILE A 81 6.25 -1.80 -8.85
C ILE A 81 7.75 -1.59 -9.07
N ALA A 82 8.13 -0.64 -9.90
CA ALA A 82 9.55 -0.32 -10.14
C ALA A 82 10.26 0.07 -8.83
N TYR A 83 9.60 0.85 -7.98
CA TYR A 83 10.12 1.24 -6.68
C TYR A 83 10.27 0.03 -5.74
N ALA A 84 9.25 -0.83 -5.66
CA ALA A 84 9.31 -2.05 -4.86
C ALA A 84 10.48 -2.96 -5.26
N LYS A 85 10.67 -3.15 -6.57
CA LYS A 85 11.80 -3.92 -7.11
C LYS A 85 13.15 -3.31 -6.77
N SER A 86 13.26 -1.99 -6.78
CA SER A 86 14.51 -1.31 -6.40
C SER A 86 14.85 -1.52 -4.93
N ILE A 87 13.84 -1.48 -4.04
CA ILE A 87 14.03 -1.76 -2.61
C ILE A 87 14.44 -3.21 -2.40
N GLN A 88 13.73 -4.16 -3.02
CA GLN A 88 14.08 -5.59 -2.91
C GLN A 88 15.50 -5.83 -3.41
N ALA A 89 15.87 -5.27 -4.56
CA ALA A 89 17.21 -5.40 -5.11
C ALA A 89 18.28 -4.82 -4.17
N PHE A 90 18.01 -3.68 -3.55
CA PHE A 90 18.92 -3.09 -2.57
C PHE A 90 19.08 -4.00 -1.33
N HIS A 91 18.00 -4.56 -0.80
CA HIS A 91 18.06 -5.47 0.32
C HIS A 91 18.84 -6.75 -0.02
N MET A 92 18.58 -7.34 -1.18
CA MET A 92 19.19 -8.61 -1.57
C MET A 92 20.63 -8.46 -2.05
N LYS A 93 20.95 -7.40 -2.82
CA LYS A 93 22.27 -7.18 -3.42
C LYS A 93 23.14 -6.25 -2.59
N GLY A 94 22.56 -5.16 -2.09
CA GLY A 94 23.29 -4.18 -1.29
C GLY A 94 23.55 -4.67 0.14
N ASN A 95 22.54 -5.19 0.81
CA ASN A 95 22.65 -5.70 2.18
C ASN A 95 22.99 -7.19 2.26
N GLY A 96 22.91 -7.91 1.15
CA GLY A 96 23.16 -9.35 1.12
C GLY A 96 22.06 -10.20 1.74
N TRP A 97 20.86 -9.63 1.96
CA TRP A 97 19.74 -10.36 2.57
C TRP A 97 19.14 -11.42 1.64
N VAL A 98 18.40 -12.35 2.23
CA VAL A 98 17.76 -13.44 1.48
C VAL A 98 16.64 -12.92 0.60
N ASP A 99 15.92 -11.91 1.07
CA ASP A 99 14.79 -11.26 0.39
C ASP A 99 14.63 -9.82 0.88
N SER A 100 13.51 -9.18 0.54
CA SER A 100 13.14 -7.89 1.11
C SER A 100 12.98 -7.98 2.64
N GLY A 101 13.31 -6.91 3.34
CA GLY A 101 13.27 -6.88 4.81
C GLY A 101 11.92 -6.43 5.39
N HIS A 102 10.83 -6.54 4.64
CA HIS A 102 9.50 -6.15 5.09
C HIS A 102 8.45 -7.16 4.61
N ASN A 103 7.36 -7.29 5.35
CA ASN A 103 6.25 -8.17 4.99
C ASN A 103 5.31 -7.52 3.96
N PHE A 104 5.16 -6.20 4.03
CA PHE A 104 4.33 -5.43 3.11
C PHE A 104 4.98 -4.09 2.83
N LEU A 105 4.82 -3.62 1.60
CA LEU A 105 5.21 -2.29 1.17
C LEU A 105 3.97 -1.49 0.75
N VAL A 106 3.75 -0.35 1.40
CA VAL A 106 2.72 0.61 0.98
C VAL A 106 3.38 1.69 0.16
N THR A 107 2.98 1.81 -1.10
CA THR A 107 3.56 2.79 -2.02
C THR A 107 2.83 4.13 -1.95
N ARG A 108 3.45 5.19 -2.47
CA ARG A 108 2.81 6.51 -2.58
C ARG A 108 1.55 6.51 -3.43
N GLY A 109 1.42 5.58 -4.36
CA GLY A 109 0.22 5.37 -5.17
C GLY A 109 -0.92 4.66 -4.44
N GLY A 110 -0.73 4.31 -3.17
CA GLY A 110 -1.72 3.59 -2.37
C GLY A 110 -1.80 2.09 -2.64
N TYR A 111 -0.84 1.52 -3.35
CA TYR A 111 -0.74 0.08 -3.58
C TYR A 111 -0.05 -0.59 -2.41
N ILE A 112 -0.59 -1.74 -1.98
CA ILE A 112 -0.01 -2.58 -0.93
C ILE A 112 0.55 -3.82 -1.58
N LEU A 113 1.86 -3.97 -1.54
CA LEU A 113 2.58 -5.09 -2.13
C LEU A 113 3.04 -6.04 -1.03
N GLU A 114 2.88 -7.33 -1.26
CA GLU A 114 3.48 -8.37 -0.43
C GLU A 114 5.01 -8.32 -0.57
N GLY A 115 5.75 -8.38 0.57
CA GLY A 115 7.21 -8.34 0.61
C GLY A 115 7.86 -9.69 0.71
#